data_3b50300acd538c115f614260d1182144
#
_entry.id   3b50300acd538c115f614260d1182144
#
_cell.length_a   1.000
_cell.length_b   1.000
_cell.length_c   1.000
_cell.angle_alpha   90.00
_cell.angle_beta   90.00
_cell.angle_gamma   90.00
#
_symmetry.space_group_name_H-M   'P 1'
#
loop_
_entity.id
_entity.type
_entity.pdbx_description
1 polymer ?
#
loop_
_entity_poly.entity_id
_entity_poly.type
_entity_poly.pdbx_seq_one_letter_code
_entity_poly.pdbx_strand_id
1 'polypeptide(L)'
;IINISSVSGLTGNPGQANYSASKAGVIGLTKSVAKELASRGVCCNAIAPGFIATEMTQALENDTLKDAIPMKRFGEAEEVAKLALFLASEHSDYITGEVIRIDGGLAC
;
A
#
# COMPACT_ATOMS: atom_id res chain seq x y z
N ILE A 1 -10.70 8.34 4.71
CA ILE A 1 -9.35 8.26 5.28
C ILE A 1 -8.53 7.27 4.46
N ILE A 2 -7.34 7.67 4.06
CA ILE A 2 -6.43 6.84 3.28
C ILE A 2 -5.11 6.74 4.03
N ASN A 3 -4.75 5.54 4.46
CA ASN A 3 -3.51 5.27 5.16
C ASN A 3 -2.51 4.61 4.23
N ILE A 4 -1.23 4.91 4.40
CA ILE A 4 -0.17 4.30 3.61
C ILE A 4 0.54 3.25 4.44
N SER A 5 0.36 1.99 4.05
CA SER A 5 1.07 0.85 4.58
C SER A 5 2.23 0.47 3.65
N SER A 6 2.51 -0.80 3.52
CA SER A 6 3.52 -1.35 2.63
C SER A 6 3.27 -2.85 2.46
N VAL A 7 3.73 -3.42 1.37
CA VAL A 7 3.74 -4.88 1.22
C VAL A 7 4.55 -5.55 2.34
N SER A 8 5.56 -4.88 2.89
CA SER A 8 6.30 -5.40 4.05
C SER A 8 5.43 -5.59 5.28
N GLY A 9 4.36 -4.80 5.41
CA GLY A 9 3.37 -4.99 6.48
C GLY A 9 2.47 -6.20 6.25
N LEU A 10 2.34 -6.64 5.00
CA LEU A 10 1.53 -7.81 4.65
C LEU A 10 2.32 -9.11 4.74
N THR A 11 3.57 -9.11 4.29
CA THR A 11 4.37 -10.34 4.12
C THR A 11 5.56 -10.45 5.05
N GLY A 12 5.94 -9.35 5.72
CA GLY A 12 7.22 -9.25 6.40
C GLY A 12 8.37 -9.09 5.41
N ASN A 13 9.51 -8.66 5.92
CA ASN A 13 10.71 -8.50 5.11
C ASN A 13 11.94 -8.68 6.00
N PRO A 14 12.83 -9.64 5.70
CA PRO A 14 14.03 -9.84 6.50
C PRO A 14 14.83 -8.55 6.69
N GLY A 15 15.26 -8.29 7.91
CA GLY A 15 16.00 -7.08 8.25
C GLY A 15 15.15 -5.85 8.51
N GLN A 16 13.82 -5.95 8.39
CA GLN A 16 12.90 -4.83 8.56
C GLN A 16 11.79 -5.13 9.56
N ALA A 17 12.11 -5.82 10.67
CA ALA A 17 11.09 -6.21 11.66
C ALA A 17 10.32 -5.00 12.20
N ASN A 18 11.02 -3.92 12.54
CA ASN A 18 10.37 -2.71 13.05
C ASN A 18 9.50 -2.03 12.00
N TYR A 19 10.01 -1.91 10.79
CA TYR A 19 9.27 -1.31 9.68
C TYR A 19 8.02 -2.14 9.34
N SER A 20 8.19 -3.46 9.24
CA SER A 20 7.08 -4.37 8.95
C SER A 20 6.02 -4.32 10.04
N ALA A 21 6.44 -4.29 11.31
CA ALA A 21 5.51 -4.18 12.44
C ALA A 21 4.71 -2.89 12.41
N SER A 22 5.37 -1.75 12.12
CA SER A 22 4.68 -0.46 12.03
C SER A 22 3.69 -0.43 10.87
N LYS A 23 4.05 -0.99 9.73
CA LYS A 23 3.17 -1.02 8.56
C LYS A 23 2.02 -2.03 8.72
N ALA A 24 2.24 -3.14 9.40
CA ALA A 24 1.18 -4.06 9.79
C ALA A 24 0.22 -3.41 10.80
N GLY A 25 0.75 -2.60 11.71
CA GLY A 25 -0.06 -1.82 12.65
C GLY A 25 -1.00 -0.85 11.93
N VAL A 26 -0.55 -0.23 10.86
CA VAL A 26 -1.39 0.65 10.02
C VAL A 26 -2.58 -0.13 9.44
N ILE A 27 -2.38 -1.39 9.08
CA ILE A 27 -3.45 -2.24 8.54
C ILE A 27 -4.52 -2.50 9.61
N GLY A 28 -4.10 -2.88 10.82
CA GLY A 28 -5.01 -3.08 11.92
C GLY A 28 -5.77 -1.82 12.30
N LEU A 29 -5.07 -0.70 12.36
CA LEU A 29 -5.67 0.63 12.60
C LEU A 29 -6.74 0.94 11.55
N THR A 30 -6.41 0.74 10.27
CA THR A 30 -7.32 1.00 9.16
C THR A 30 -8.64 0.23 9.31
N LYS A 31 -8.54 -1.06 9.60
CA LYS A 31 -9.72 -1.92 9.74
C LYS A 31 -10.57 -1.54 10.94
N SER A 32 -9.95 -1.20 12.06
CA SER A 32 -10.66 -0.78 13.28
C SER A 32 -11.39 0.54 13.06
N VAL A 33 -10.71 1.53 12.49
CA VAL A 33 -11.30 2.84 12.20
C VAL A 33 -12.43 2.72 11.17
N ALA A 34 -12.24 1.88 10.15
CA ALA A 34 -13.29 1.63 9.16
C ALA A 34 -14.59 1.18 9.82
N LYS A 35 -14.49 0.22 10.74
CA LYS A 35 -15.66 -0.30 11.46
C LYS A 35 -16.27 0.73 12.39
N GLU A 36 -15.45 1.54 13.05
CA GLU A 36 -15.93 2.58 13.97
C GLU A 36 -16.70 3.69 13.26
N LEU A 37 -16.27 4.07 12.05
CA LEU A 37 -16.78 5.25 11.36
C LEU A 37 -17.74 4.92 10.21
N ALA A 38 -17.96 3.63 9.90
CA ALA A 38 -18.78 3.23 8.76
C ALA A 38 -20.21 3.79 8.83
N SER A 39 -20.81 3.76 10.01
CA SER A 39 -22.18 4.25 10.20
C SER A 39 -22.31 5.77 10.00
N ARG A 40 -21.19 6.49 10.01
CA ARG A 40 -21.14 7.94 9.77
C ARG A 40 -20.83 8.27 8.31
N GLY A 41 -20.73 7.25 7.44
CA GLY A 41 -20.41 7.46 6.03
C GLY A 41 -18.95 7.77 5.78
N VAL A 42 -18.05 7.48 6.73
CA VAL A 42 -16.62 7.69 6.55
C VAL A 42 -15.94 6.37 6.21
N CYS A 43 -15.29 6.32 5.04
CA CYS A 43 -14.51 5.17 4.61
C CYS A 43 -13.05 5.31 5.07
N CYS A 44 -12.44 4.19 5.44
CA CYS A 44 -11.05 4.15 5.83
C CYS A 44 -10.38 2.94 5.16
N ASN A 45 -9.44 3.22 4.27
CA ASN A 45 -8.73 2.19 3.50
C ASN A 45 -7.23 2.44 3.57
N ALA A 46 -6.45 1.42 3.27
CA ALA A 46 -5.01 1.51 3.20
C ALA A 46 -4.51 1.14 1.81
N ILE A 47 -3.41 1.77 1.41
CA ILE A 47 -2.66 1.42 0.22
C ILE A 47 -1.36 0.76 0.69
N ALA A 48 -1.02 -0.37 0.10
CA ALA A 48 0.21 -1.10 0.39
C ALA A 48 1.10 -1.14 -0.86
N PRO A 49 1.97 -0.12 -1.04
CA PRO A 49 2.89 -0.11 -2.16
C PRO A 49 3.98 -1.16 -2.03
N GLY A 50 4.46 -1.65 -3.16
CA GLY A 50 5.70 -2.39 -3.27
C GLY A 50 6.87 -1.47 -3.56
N PHE A 51 7.71 -1.83 -4.54
CA PHE A 51 8.83 -0.98 -4.95
C PHE A 51 8.34 0.14 -5.87
N ILE A 52 8.49 1.37 -5.39
CA ILE A 52 8.08 2.58 -6.11
C ILE A 52 9.33 3.38 -6.47
N ALA A 53 9.44 3.78 -7.73
CA ALA A 53 10.55 4.58 -8.21
C ALA A 53 10.51 5.98 -7.61
N THR A 54 11.61 6.36 -6.95
CA THR A 54 11.83 7.70 -6.42
C THR A 54 13.29 8.07 -6.68
N GLU A 55 13.67 9.32 -6.49
CA GLU A 55 15.08 9.71 -6.59
C GLU A 55 15.94 8.90 -5.61
N MET A 56 15.42 8.60 -4.43
CA MET A 56 16.15 7.83 -3.43
C MET A 56 16.28 6.36 -3.80
N THR A 57 15.31 5.81 -4.53
CA THR A 57 15.31 4.39 -4.91
C THR A 57 15.99 4.11 -6.23
N GLN A 58 16.30 5.10 -7.03
CA GLN A 58 17.01 4.91 -8.31
C GLN A 58 18.33 4.17 -8.13
N ALA A 59 19.05 4.44 -7.04
CA ALA A 59 20.29 3.75 -6.73
C ALA A 59 20.08 2.28 -6.36
N LEU A 60 18.88 1.90 -5.94
CA LEU A 60 18.50 0.54 -5.57
C LEU A 60 17.85 -0.21 -6.74
N GLU A 61 17.46 0.50 -7.79
CA GLU A 61 16.88 -0.13 -8.98
C GLU A 61 17.97 -0.95 -9.68
N ASN A 62 17.81 -2.25 -9.61
CA ASN A 62 18.69 -3.18 -10.31
C ASN A 62 17.84 -4.34 -10.86
N ASP A 63 18.44 -5.11 -11.76
CA ASP A 63 17.72 -6.20 -12.42
C ASP A 63 17.27 -7.26 -11.44
N THR A 64 18.01 -7.49 -10.35
CA THR A 64 17.65 -8.49 -9.34
C THR A 64 16.33 -8.11 -8.66
N LEU A 65 16.17 -6.86 -8.25
CA LEU A 65 14.93 -6.39 -7.63
C LEU A 65 13.78 -6.40 -8.63
N LYS A 66 14.01 -5.94 -9.84
CA LYS A 66 12.99 -5.96 -10.91
C LYS A 66 12.56 -7.37 -11.26
N ASP A 67 13.50 -8.31 -11.28
CA ASP A 67 13.19 -9.71 -11.57
C ASP A 67 12.29 -10.35 -10.53
N ALA A 68 12.34 -9.89 -9.28
CA ALA A 68 11.46 -10.36 -8.23
C ALA A 68 10.01 -9.88 -8.40
N ILE A 69 9.81 -8.84 -9.21
CA ILE A 69 8.48 -8.27 -9.46
C ILE A 69 7.89 -8.92 -10.71
N PRO A 70 6.72 -9.55 -10.62
CA PRO A 70 6.10 -10.17 -11.80
C PRO A 70 5.95 -9.24 -13.00
N MET A 71 5.62 -7.97 -12.78
CA MET A 71 5.51 -6.98 -13.86
C MET A 71 6.84 -6.43 -14.33
N LYS A 72 7.96 -6.84 -13.71
CA LYS A 72 9.34 -6.54 -14.14
C LYS A 72 9.68 -5.05 -14.19
N ARG A 73 9.01 -4.25 -13.37
CA ARG A 73 9.31 -2.84 -13.22
C ARG A 73 8.89 -2.34 -11.85
N PHE A 74 9.51 -1.24 -11.40
CA PHE A 74 9.02 -0.50 -10.24
C PHE A 74 7.76 0.25 -10.63
N GLY A 75 6.87 0.44 -9.66
CA GLY A 75 5.74 1.35 -9.84
C GLY A 75 6.20 2.79 -9.83
N GLU A 76 5.36 3.68 -10.34
CA GLU A 76 5.59 5.12 -10.31
C GLU A 76 4.78 5.75 -9.18
N ALA A 77 5.31 6.82 -8.58
CA ALA A 77 4.59 7.57 -7.54
C ALA A 77 3.21 8.02 -8.02
N GLU A 78 3.10 8.38 -9.31
CA GLU A 78 1.84 8.75 -9.93
C GLU A 78 0.79 7.63 -9.89
N GLU A 79 1.22 6.37 -9.99
CA GLU A 79 0.30 5.24 -9.93
C GLU A 79 -0.31 5.10 -8.53
N VAL A 80 0.49 5.34 -7.50
CA VAL A 80 0.00 5.37 -6.11
C VAL A 80 -0.97 6.54 -5.93
N ALA A 81 -0.64 7.70 -6.50
CA ALA A 81 -1.49 8.89 -6.42
C ALA A 81 -2.85 8.67 -7.10
N LYS A 82 -2.88 7.98 -8.22
CA LYS A 82 -4.13 7.65 -8.93
C LYS A 82 -5.02 6.74 -8.10
N LEU A 83 -4.45 5.77 -7.41
CA LEU A 83 -5.22 4.92 -6.50
C LEU A 83 -5.76 5.72 -5.32
N ALA A 84 -4.94 6.59 -4.74
CA ALA A 84 -5.38 7.46 -3.66
C ALA A 84 -6.52 8.37 -4.10
N LEU A 85 -6.44 8.91 -5.31
CA LEU A 85 -7.51 9.75 -5.87
C LEU A 85 -8.82 8.97 -6.01
N PHE A 86 -8.75 7.72 -6.50
CA PHE A 86 -9.93 6.87 -6.59
C PHE A 86 -10.56 6.64 -5.21
N LEU A 87 -9.73 6.30 -4.21
CA LEU A 87 -10.21 6.04 -2.85
C LEU A 87 -10.74 7.30 -2.16
N ALA A 88 -10.32 8.48 -2.58
CA ALA A 88 -10.82 9.75 -2.08
C ALA A 88 -12.11 10.21 -2.77
N SER A 89 -12.48 9.55 -3.86
CA SER A 89 -13.64 9.94 -4.67
C SER A 89 -14.90 9.19 -4.27
N GLU A 90 -16.05 9.67 -4.76
CA GLU A 90 -17.34 9.00 -4.56
C GLU A 90 -17.42 7.63 -5.23
N HIS A 91 -16.52 7.35 -6.19
CA HIS A 91 -16.48 6.05 -6.86
C HIS A 91 -16.15 4.89 -5.93
N SER A 92 -15.59 5.17 -4.77
CA SER A 92 -15.23 4.16 -3.76
C SER A 92 -16.12 4.21 -2.52
N ASP A 93 -17.29 4.80 -2.58
CA ASP A 93 -18.15 5.05 -1.40
C ASP A 93 -18.58 3.78 -0.66
N TYR A 94 -18.55 2.62 -1.30
CA TYR A 94 -18.90 1.36 -0.66
C TYR A 94 -17.68 0.50 -0.33
N ILE A 95 -16.47 1.08 -0.38
CA ILE A 95 -15.21 0.41 -0.08
C ILE A 95 -14.67 0.98 1.23
N THR A 96 -14.59 0.15 2.25
CA THR A 96 -14.00 0.53 3.54
C THR A 96 -13.36 -0.67 4.21
N GLY A 97 -12.27 -0.44 4.93
CA GLY A 97 -11.54 -1.49 5.62
C GLY A 97 -10.63 -2.32 4.71
N GLU A 98 -10.44 -1.91 3.47
CA GLU A 98 -9.60 -2.63 2.51
C GLU A 98 -8.15 -2.20 2.58
N VAL A 99 -7.27 -3.15 2.26
CA VAL A 99 -5.85 -2.90 2.02
C VAL A 99 -5.58 -3.27 0.57
N ILE A 100 -5.25 -2.28 -0.24
CA ILE A 100 -5.05 -2.48 -1.67
C ILE A 100 -3.57 -2.43 -1.98
N ARG A 101 -3.04 -3.56 -2.48
CA ARG A 101 -1.66 -3.63 -2.92
C ARG A 101 -1.49 -2.91 -4.26
N ILE A 102 -0.36 -2.22 -4.38
CA ILE A 102 0.05 -1.65 -5.66
C ILE A 102 1.54 -1.98 -5.82
N ASP A 103 1.82 -3.17 -6.31
CA ASP A 103 3.13 -3.81 -6.19
C ASP A 103 3.57 -4.60 -7.42
N GLY A 104 2.84 -4.53 -8.52
CA GLY A 104 3.18 -5.29 -9.73
C GLY A 104 3.12 -6.81 -9.56
N GLY A 105 2.40 -7.28 -8.55
CA GLY A 105 2.25 -8.71 -8.27
C GLY A 105 3.26 -9.26 -7.26
N LEU A 106 4.10 -8.40 -6.67
CA LEU A 106 5.19 -8.85 -5.80
C LEU A 106 4.71 -9.70 -4.63
N ALA A 107 3.62 -9.31 -3.99
CA ALA A 107 3.13 -9.95 -2.77
C ALA A 107 1.85 -10.79 -2.98
N CYS A 108 1.51 -11.09 -4.21
CA CYS A 108 0.33 -11.90 -4.46
C CYS A 108 0.57 -13.40 -4.25
#